data_7f6d4c7b51274ce5d4b88ac0afb31d4e
#
_entry.id   7f6d4c7b51274ce5d4b88ac0afb31d4e
#
_cell.length_a   1.000
_cell.length_b   1.000
_cell.length_c   1.000
_cell.angle_alpha   90.00
_cell.angle_beta   90.00
_cell.angle_gamma   90.00
#
_symmetry.space_group_name_H-M   'P 1'
#
loop_
_entity.id
_entity.type
_entity.pdbx_description
1 polymer ?
#
loop_
_entity_poly.entity_id
_entity_poly.type
_entity_poly.pdbx_seq_one_letter_code
_entity_poly.pdbx_strand_id
1 'polypeptide(L)'
;MSQRGDKAESENEVQILNGSKNDDDFKTPQQMRTRSILQKDAEPLTPTLLVPPSPRMKQLGYGTGVNVFLMERFSPMRGCYKSPWAVKKINSRLQDQSKEYCKRLSYEACILKSLKHPNIIGYRTYTTSKDGTLCLAMESGEKSLADLIETHQEKELGPFSPQKILKVARDVASALQYLHEDKRILHGDLKSANILIIGDFKTAKLCDFGVSLKLDEKGVAICKDDCYIGTECWSAPEALVGDTISYKTDMFAYGLILWEMISLSPPHVDKLSSESTDEVVDEETRLMLEMEREDSFQKALGTRPALPDVILEDEYLPVLEIFYACTDSDPEKRPSAGQILHVIDCLEDLEINDSSSMKDCGE
;
A
#
# COMPACT_ATOMS: atom_id res chain seq x y z
N MET A 1 69.57 31.48 -0.29
CA MET A 1 68.76 32.64 -0.67
C MET A 1 67.33 32.27 -0.30
N SER A 2 66.86 32.60 0.88
CA SER A 2 66.21 33.86 1.26
C SER A 2 64.80 33.91 0.64
N GLN A 3 63.69 34.03 1.33
CA GLN A 3 63.21 34.55 2.63
C GLN A 3 61.74 34.13 2.70
N ARG A 4 61.23 33.62 3.82
CA ARG A 4 60.51 34.33 4.93
C ARG A 4 59.20 35.05 4.57
N GLY A 5 58.22 34.74 5.39
CA GLY A 5 57.05 35.53 5.72
C GLY A 5 55.87 34.61 6.09
N ASP A 6 55.69 34.26 7.21
CA ASP A 6 55.11 34.69 8.53
C ASP A 6 53.59 34.96 8.48
N LYS A 7 52.90 34.18 9.38
CA LYS A 7 51.81 34.50 10.33
C LYS A 7 50.41 34.96 9.85
N ALA A 8 49.38 34.27 10.26
CA ALA A 8 48.62 34.65 11.47
C ALA A 8 47.58 33.59 11.83
N GLU A 9 47.71 33.16 13.09
CA GLU A 9 46.68 32.46 13.88
C GLU A 9 45.55 33.43 14.16
N SER A 10 44.30 32.94 14.19
CA SER A 10 43.25 33.55 15.02
C SER A 10 42.36 32.45 15.56
N GLU A 11 42.60 32.15 16.83
CA GLU A 11 41.68 31.53 17.76
C GLU A 11 40.37 32.34 17.82
N ASN A 12 39.25 31.64 17.90
CA ASN A 12 38.07 32.16 18.54
C ASN A 12 37.25 31.04 19.20
N GLU A 13 37.50 30.98 20.44
CA GLU A 13 36.64 30.84 21.63
C GLU A 13 35.28 30.15 21.47
N VAL A 14 35.23 29.03 22.21
CA VAL A 14 34.05 28.36 22.72
C VAL A 14 33.28 29.25 23.66
N GLN A 15 32.05 29.58 23.34
CA GLN A 15 31.07 30.06 24.34
C GLN A 15 30.04 28.97 24.62
N ILE A 16 30.20 28.38 25.78
CA ILE A 16 29.19 27.57 26.46
C ILE A 16 28.15 28.53 27.01
N LEU A 17 26.92 28.43 26.58
CA LEU A 17 25.78 28.95 27.30
C LEU A 17 24.84 27.82 27.70
N ASN A 18 24.86 27.55 29.00
CA ASN A 18 23.84 26.76 29.70
C ASN A 18 22.49 27.52 29.67
N GLY A 19 21.43 26.77 29.40
CA GLY A 19 20.08 27.29 29.52
C GLY A 19 19.03 26.16 29.43
N SER A 20 18.78 25.57 30.59
CA SER A 20 17.54 24.92 31.11
C SER A 20 16.51 24.32 30.14
N LYS A 21 16.28 23.04 30.35
CA LYS A 21 15.02 22.29 30.48
C LYS A 21 13.77 22.97 29.92
N ASN A 22 13.10 22.30 29.01
CA ASN A 22 11.72 21.81 29.24
C ASN A 22 11.29 20.86 28.13
N ASP A 23 10.77 19.73 28.59
CA ASP A 23 9.60 18.99 28.19
C ASP A 23 9.56 18.28 26.82
N ASP A 24 9.66 17.01 26.95
CA ASP A 24 8.85 15.93 26.39
C ASP A 24 7.98 16.31 25.19
N ASP A 25 8.50 16.07 24.00
CA ASP A 25 7.70 15.69 22.85
C ASP A 25 8.19 14.33 22.36
N PHE A 26 7.45 13.30 22.73
CA PHE A 26 7.52 11.97 22.16
C PHE A 26 7.18 12.09 20.66
N LYS A 27 8.20 12.28 19.85
CA LYS A 27 8.07 12.21 18.40
C LYS A 27 8.18 10.75 18.01
N THR A 28 7.02 10.13 17.75
CA THR A 28 6.95 8.97 16.86
C THR A 28 7.84 9.19 15.63
N PRO A 29 8.57 8.16 15.14
CA PRO A 29 9.44 8.28 13.98
C PRO A 29 8.63 8.34 12.68
N GLN A 30 7.84 9.39 12.51
CA GLN A 30 7.21 9.78 11.25
C GLN A 30 7.79 11.10 10.77
N GLN A 31 9.10 11.16 10.61
CA GLN A 31 9.63 12.11 9.65
C GLN A 31 9.46 11.52 8.26
N MET A 32 8.25 11.66 7.73
CA MET A 32 8.03 11.61 6.29
C MET A 32 9.03 12.55 5.64
N ARG A 33 10.05 12.02 5.00
CA ARG A 33 10.91 12.78 4.10
C ARG A 33 10.03 13.24 2.96
N THR A 34 9.62 14.50 3.00
CA THR A 34 8.80 15.12 1.98
C THR A 34 9.58 15.22 0.70
N ARG A 35 9.03 14.65 -0.36
CA ARG A 35 9.56 14.68 -1.69
C ARG A 35 8.91 15.75 -2.53
N SER A 36 9.71 16.43 -3.32
CA SER A 36 9.21 17.21 -4.44
C SER A 36 9.02 16.30 -5.65
N ILE A 37 7.91 15.55 -5.69
CA ILE A 37 7.44 14.91 -6.92
C ILE A 37 6.77 15.98 -7.78
N LEU A 38 7.54 16.85 -8.35
CA LEU A 38 7.05 17.76 -9.36
C LEU A 38 7.90 17.63 -10.60
N GLN A 39 7.48 16.77 -11.48
CA GLN A 39 7.83 16.94 -12.88
C GLN A 39 7.05 18.15 -13.41
N LYS A 40 7.76 19.02 -14.12
CA LYS A 40 7.25 20.27 -14.70
C LYS A 40 6.17 20.10 -15.76
N ASP A 41 5.79 18.86 -16.11
CA ASP A 41 4.99 18.56 -17.32
C ASP A 41 3.58 18.04 -17.01
N ALA A 42 3.15 17.97 -15.76
CA ALA A 42 1.74 17.69 -15.48
C ALA A 42 0.95 19.00 -15.52
N GLU A 43 0.26 19.25 -16.62
CA GLU A 43 -0.76 20.29 -16.63
C GLU A 43 -1.72 20.07 -15.46
N PRO A 44 -2.00 21.10 -14.63
CA PRO A 44 -2.94 20.94 -13.55
C PRO A 44 -4.30 20.55 -14.12
N LEU A 45 -4.85 19.41 -13.67
CA LEU A 45 -6.20 19.01 -14.03
C LEU A 45 -7.16 20.11 -13.57
N THR A 46 -7.69 20.88 -14.50
CA THR A 46 -8.73 21.86 -14.19
C THR A 46 -9.99 21.11 -13.77
N PRO A 47 -10.60 21.47 -12.62
CA PRO A 47 -11.84 20.85 -12.22
C PRO A 47 -12.95 21.17 -13.22
N THR A 48 -13.54 20.15 -13.84
CA THR A 48 -14.56 20.30 -14.89
C THR A 48 -16.00 20.20 -14.37
N LEU A 49 -16.17 19.72 -13.13
CA LEU A 49 -17.48 19.49 -12.54
C LEU A 49 -17.46 19.81 -11.04
N LEU A 50 -18.54 20.41 -10.53
CA LEU A 50 -18.75 20.57 -9.09
C LEU A 50 -19.39 19.28 -8.54
N VAL A 51 -18.78 18.67 -7.54
CA VAL A 51 -19.44 17.61 -6.76
C VAL A 51 -20.47 18.29 -5.84
N PRO A 52 -21.77 18.06 -6.02
CA PRO A 52 -22.77 18.63 -5.14
C PRO A 52 -22.60 18.04 -3.72
N PRO A 53 -22.83 18.83 -2.65
CA PRO A 53 -22.91 18.26 -1.34
C PRO A 53 -24.06 17.24 -1.32
N SER A 54 -23.75 16.01 -0.99
CA SER A 54 -24.76 14.99 -0.76
C SER A 54 -25.08 14.95 0.72
N PRO A 55 -26.34 15.03 1.15
CA PRO A 55 -26.72 14.84 2.55
C PRO A 55 -26.47 13.39 3.04
N ARG A 56 -26.06 12.50 2.14
CA ARG A 56 -25.82 11.07 2.41
C ARG A 56 -24.35 10.67 2.15
N MET A 57 -23.41 11.49 2.61
CA MET A 57 -22.00 11.09 2.62
C MET A 57 -21.68 10.36 3.91
N LYS A 58 -21.35 9.08 3.81
CA LYS A 58 -20.84 8.25 4.91
C LYS A 58 -19.32 8.21 4.80
N GLN A 59 -18.62 8.47 5.89
CA GLN A 59 -17.16 8.35 5.91
C GLN A 59 -16.79 6.86 5.85
N LEU A 60 -15.87 6.50 4.95
CA LEU A 60 -15.38 5.15 4.75
C LEU A 60 -14.04 4.92 5.43
N GLY A 61 -13.19 5.95 5.55
CA GLY A 61 -11.87 5.79 6.13
C GLY A 61 -11.12 7.11 6.29
N TYR A 62 -10.00 7.03 6.98
CA TYR A 62 -9.04 8.12 7.18
C TYR A 62 -7.72 7.71 6.54
N GLY A 63 -7.11 8.63 5.79
CA GLY A 63 -5.70 8.56 5.43
C GLY A 63 -4.98 9.76 6.03
N THR A 64 -3.66 9.74 6.06
CA THR A 64 -2.85 10.89 6.46
C THR A 64 -3.20 12.09 5.58
N GLY A 65 -3.98 13.02 6.13
CA GLY A 65 -4.39 14.26 5.45
C GLY A 65 -5.56 14.17 4.46
N VAL A 66 -6.16 12.99 4.28
CA VAL A 66 -7.24 12.76 3.32
C VAL A 66 -8.38 11.96 3.97
N ASN A 67 -9.62 12.34 3.68
CA ASN A 67 -10.81 11.61 4.10
C ASN A 67 -11.49 11.00 2.87
N VAL A 68 -11.94 9.76 2.99
CA VAL A 68 -12.71 9.06 1.95
C VAL A 68 -14.16 8.93 2.38
N PHE A 69 -15.06 9.34 1.51
CA PHE A 69 -16.51 9.31 1.75
C PHE A 69 -17.22 8.46 0.70
N LEU A 70 -18.18 7.67 1.14
CA LEU A 70 -19.19 7.07 0.25
C LEU A 70 -20.22 8.11 -0.13
N MET A 71 -20.41 8.34 -1.41
CA MET A 71 -21.46 9.21 -1.95
C MET A 71 -22.52 8.37 -2.63
N GLU A 72 -23.67 8.23 -2.00
CA GLU A 72 -24.85 7.62 -2.62
C GLU A 72 -25.40 8.53 -3.72
N ARG A 73 -25.79 7.94 -4.84
CA ARG A 73 -26.26 8.65 -6.02
C ARG A 73 -27.69 8.26 -6.36
N PHE A 74 -28.62 9.18 -6.13
CA PHE A 74 -30.01 9.01 -6.54
C PHE A 74 -30.28 9.79 -7.84
N SER A 75 -30.98 9.16 -8.78
CA SER A 75 -31.43 9.80 -10.02
C SER A 75 -32.94 10.14 -9.94
N PRO A 76 -33.31 11.41 -9.67
CA PRO A 76 -34.71 11.80 -9.56
C PRO A 76 -35.52 11.52 -10.84
N MET A 77 -34.87 11.69 -12.01
CA MET A 77 -35.51 11.45 -13.31
C MET A 77 -35.82 9.98 -13.61
N ARG A 78 -35.07 9.05 -12.98
CA ARG A 78 -35.25 7.60 -13.19
C ARG A 78 -35.83 6.89 -11.97
N GLY A 79 -35.98 7.59 -10.83
CA GLY A 79 -36.50 7.03 -9.58
C GLY A 79 -35.64 5.91 -9.00
N CYS A 80 -34.35 5.80 -9.39
CA CYS A 80 -33.46 4.72 -8.97
C CYS A 80 -32.13 5.23 -8.43
N TYR A 81 -31.50 4.42 -7.56
CA TYR A 81 -30.13 4.62 -7.15
C TYR A 81 -29.17 4.17 -8.26
N LYS A 82 -28.14 4.98 -8.50
CA LYS A 82 -26.99 4.63 -9.33
C LYS A 82 -25.89 4.07 -8.45
N SER A 83 -24.92 3.37 -9.04
CA SER A 83 -23.75 2.89 -8.30
C SER A 83 -23.11 4.03 -7.51
N PRO A 84 -22.78 3.81 -6.22
CA PRO A 84 -22.19 4.83 -5.38
C PRO A 84 -20.79 5.21 -5.88
N TRP A 85 -20.30 6.36 -5.42
CA TRP A 85 -18.93 6.78 -5.65
C TRP A 85 -18.19 6.87 -4.33
N ALA A 86 -16.91 6.52 -4.35
CA ALA A 86 -15.98 6.93 -3.32
C ALA A 86 -15.43 8.32 -3.66
N VAL A 87 -15.43 9.22 -2.69
CA VAL A 87 -14.94 10.59 -2.85
C VAL A 87 -13.84 10.87 -1.86
N LYS A 88 -12.63 11.02 -2.37
CA LYS A 88 -11.42 11.34 -1.61
C LYS A 88 -11.31 12.86 -1.53
N LYS A 89 -11.27 13.41 -0.30
CA LYS A 89 -11.21 14.84 -0.01
C LYS A 89 -10.04 15.14 0.91
N ILE A 90 -9.39 16.28 0.69
CA ILE A 90 -8.33 16.76 1.58
C ILE A 90 -8.96 17.24 2.89
N ASN A 91 -8.32 16.89 4.00
CA ASN A 91 -8.75 17.36 5.32
C ASN A 91 -8.36 18.84 5.49
N SER A 92 -9.37 19.72 5.50
CA SER A 92 -9.19 21.17 5.61
C SER A 92 -8.59 21.65 6.94
N ARG A 93 -8.51 20.76 7.94
CA ARG A 93 -7.92 21.10 9.26
C ARG A 93 -6.38 21.12 9.25
N LEU A 94 -5.73 20.59 8.21
CA LEU A 94 -4.27 20.51 8.08
C LEU A 94 -3.75 21.65 7.17
N GLN A 95 -3.85 22.90 7.62
CA GLN A 95 -3.56 24.09 6.80
C GLN A 95 -2.11 24.15 6.29
N ASP A 96 -1.12 23.71 7.06
CA ASP A 96 0.30 23.82 6.69
C ASP A 96 0.75 22.77 5.65
N GLN A 97 0.13 21.61 5.59
CA GLN A 97 0.46 20.53 4.65
C GLN A 97 -0.49 20.43 3.46
N SER A 98 -1.49 21.31 3.37
CA SER A 98 -2.54 21.24 2.34
C SER A 98 -2.01 21.25 0.90
N LYS A 99 -0.92 21.98 0.63
CA LYS A 99 -0.32 22.08 -0.71
C LYS A 99 0.24 20.75 -1.19
N GLU A 100 0.86 19.96 -0.33
CA GLU A 100 1.42 18.67 -0.69
C GLU A 100 0.33 17.63 -0.92
N TYR A 101 -0.67 17.59 -0.04
CA TYR A 101 -1.85 16.71 -0.25
C TYR A 101 -2.62 17.07 -1.53
N CYS A 102 -2.73 18.36 -1.87
CA CYS A 102 -3.31 18.79 -3.15
C CYS A 102 -2.52 18.24 -4.35
N LYS A 103 -1.18 18.28 -4.28
CA LYS A 103 -0.32 17.74 -5.34
C LYS A 103 -0.47 16.23 -5.48
N ARG A 104 -0.44 15.49 -4.36
CA ARG A 104 -0.63 14.04 -4.35
C ARG A 104 -2.00 13.65 -4.91
N LEU A 105 -3.08 14.32 -4.47
CA LEU A 105 -4.43 14.04 -4.97
C LEU A 105 -4.56 14.37 -6.46
N SER A 106 -3.92 15.45 -6.93
CA SER A 106 -3.89 15.81 -8.35
C SER A 106 -3.11 14.78 -9.17
N TYR A 107 -1.99 14.32 -8.64
CA TYR A 107 -1.17 13.27 -9.26
C TYR A 107 -1.93 11.94 -9.34
N GLU A 108 -2.55 11.51 -8.24
CA GLU A 108 -3.39 10.32 -8.20
C GLU A 108 -4.53 10.40 -9.22
N ALA A 109 -5.21 11.56 -9.31
CA ALA A 109 -6.27 11.78 -10.29
C ALA A 109 -5.76 11.68 -11.73
N CYS A 110 -4.53 12.18 -12.00
CA CYS A 110 -3.88 12.10 -13.31
C CYS A 110 -3.60 10.64 -13.70
N ILE A 111 -2.97 9.88 -12.79
CA ILE A 111 -2.68 8.46 -12.99
C ILE A 111 -4.00 7.70 -13.22
N LEU A 112 -4.93 7.78 -12.28
CA LEU A 112 -6.17 7.01 -12.32
C LEU A 112 -7.02 7.31 -13.57
N LYS A 113 -7.03 8.55 -14.05
CA LYS A 113 -7.71 8.92 -15.30
C LYS A 113 -7.14 8.21 -16.53
N SER A 114 -5.85 7.88 -16.52
CA SER A 114 -5.16 7.18 -17.62
C SER A 114 -5.36 5.66 -17.59
N LEU A 115 -5.86 5.12 -16.48
CA LEU A 115 -6.01 3.68 -16.26
C LEU A 115 -7.42 3.22 -16.60
N LYS A 116 -7.51 2.08 -17.29
CA LYS A 116 -8.78 1.43 -17.60
C LYS A 116 -8.57 -0.08 -17.58
N HIS A 117 -8.90 -0.69 -16.46
CA HIS A 117 -8.72 -2.13 -16.25
C HIS A 117 -9.79 -2.67 -15.30
N PRO A 118 -10.30 -3.92 -15.49
CA PRO A 118 -11.35 -4.50 -14.63
C PRO A 118 -10.93 -4.59 -13.16
N ASN A 119 -9.65 -4.83 -12.89
CA ASN A 119 -9.10 -5.00 -11.54
C ASN A 119 -8.40 -3.72 -11.01
N ILE A 120 -8.73 -2.56 -11.57
CA ILE A 120 -8.32 -1.24 -11.05
C ILE A 120 -9.59 -0.42 -10.83
N ILE A 121 -9.59 0.36 -9.74
CA ILE A 121 -10.73 1.24 -9.42
C ILE A 121 -10.95 2.27 -10.52
N GLY A 122 -12.20 2.44 -10.96
CA GLY A 122 -12.53 3.31 -12.08
C GLY A 122 -12.55 4.79 -11.69
N TYR A 123 -11.81 5.63 -12.42
CA TYR A 123 -11.91 7.09 -12.34
C TYR A 123 -13.34 7.57 -12.67
N ARG A 124 -13.84 8.58 -11.94
CA ARG A 124 -15.14 9.22 -12.22
C ARG A 124 -14.98 10.69 -12.53
N THR A 125 -14.43 11.47 -11.63
CA THR A 125 -14.16 12.90 -11.84
C THR A 125 -13.15 13.42 -10.82
N TYR A 126 -12.43 14.47 -11.22
CA TYR A 126 -11.62 15.28 -10.33
C TYR A 126 -12.16 16.71 -10.38
N THR A 127 -12.48 17.29 -9.24
CA THR A 127 -13.24 18.54 -9.19
C THR A 127 -13.06 19.26 -7.86
N THR A 128 -13.60 20.46 -7.77
CA THR A 128 -13.64 21.25 -6.53
C THR A 128 -15.03 21.17 -5.92
N SER A 129 -15.13 20.92 -4.62
CA SER A 129 -16.39 20.98 -3.90
C SER A 129 -16.80 22.43 -3.64
N LYS A 130 -18.04 22.67 -3.15
CA LYS A 130 -18.57 24.02 -2.91
C LYS A 130 -17.76 24.85 -1.90
N ASP A 131 -17.05 24.18 -1.02
CA ASP A 131 -16.16 24.79 -0.01
C ASP A 131 -14.75 25.10 -0.55
N GLY A 132 -14.51 24.89 -1.86
CA GLY A 132 -13.21 25.11 -2.49
C GLY A 132 -12.23 23.92 -2.35
N THR A 133 -12.62 22.83 -1.68
CA THR A 133 -11.74 21.68 -1.45
C THR A 133 -11.68 20.78 -2.70
N LEU A 134 -10.46 20.36 -3.08
CA LEU A 134 -10.26 19.40 -4.16
C LEU A 134 -10.80 18.02 -3.79
N CYS A 135 -11.45 17.38 -4.75
CA CYS A 135 -12.10 16.09 -4.59
C CYS A 135 -11.77 15.19 -5.77
N LEU A 136 -11.35 13.97 -5.49
CA LEU A 136 -11.26 12.88 -6.46
C LEU A 136 -12.41 11.92 -6.22
N ALA A 137 -13.30 11.79 -7.21
CA ALA A 137 -14.38 10.80 -7.20
C ALA A 137 -13.98 9.60 -8.06
N MET A 138 -14.19 8.42 -7.53
CA MET A 138 -13.87 7.14 -8.14
C MET A 138 -15.00 6.13 -7.93
N GLU A 139 -14.90 5.00 -8.56
CA GLU A 139 -15.76 3.85 -8.29
C GLU A 139 -15.67 3.49 -6.81
N SER A 140 -16.77 3.04 -6.21
CA SER A 140 -16.78 2.56 -4.84
C SER A 140 -16.60 1.06 -4.79
N GLY A 141 -15.67 0.57 -3.96
CA GLY A 141 -15.65 -0.82 -3.51
C GLY A 141 -16.62 -1.03 -2.35
N GLU A 142 -16.83 -2.28 -1.97
CA GLU A 142 -17.67 -2.61 -0.83
C GLU A 142 -16.87 -2.59 0.48
N LYS A 143 -15.75 -3.32 0.52
CA LYS A 143 -14.82 -3.38 1.65
C LYS A 143 -13.39 -3.47 1.14
N SER A 144 -12.43 -3.03 1.92
CA SER A 144 -11.03 -3.37 1.65
C SER A 144 -10.74 -4.82 2.07
N LEU A 145 -9.69 -5.39 1.49
CA LEU A 145 -9.21 -6.71 1.92
C LEU A 145 -8.75 -6.67 3.38
N ALA A 146 -8.16 -5.55 3.83
CA ALA A 146 -7.80 -5.34 5.23
C ALA A 146 -9.01 -5.42 6.18
N ASP A 147 -10.14 -4.76 5.84
CA ASP A 147 -11.38 -4.86 6.64
C ASP A 147 -11.91 -6.30 6.74
N LEU A 148 -11.72 -7.09 5.67
CA LEU A 148 -12.13 -8.49 5.66
C LEU A 148 -11.18 -9.37 6.49
N ILE A 149 -9.87 -9.10 6.44
CA ILE A 149 -8.86 -9.78 7.25
C ILE A 149 -9.13 -9.51 8.74
N GLU A 150 -9.32 -8.25 9.13
CA GLU A 150 -9.68 -7.86 10.49
C GLU A 150 -10.98 -8.56 10.96
N THR A 151 -12.01 -8.58 10.09
CA THR A 151 -13.28 -9.29 10.40
C THR A 151 -13.07 -10.80 10.58
N HIS A 152 -12.17 -11.45 9.83
CA HIS A 152 -11.82 -12.87 9.99
C HIS A 152 -11.09 -13.11 11.30
N GLN A 153 -10.13 -12.24 11.63
CA GLN A 153 -9.37 -12.30 12.88
C GLN A 153 -10.29 -12.13 14.10
N GLU A 154 -11.14 -11.07 14.12
CA GLU A 154 -12.08 -10.80 15.22
C GLU A 154 -13.08 -11.93 15.46
N LYS A 155 -13.46 -12.65 14.40
CA LYS A 155 -14.41 -13.76 14.47
C LYS A 155 -13.76 -15.14 14.58
N GLU A 156 -12.46 -15.20 14.68
CA GLU A 156 -11.67 -16.43 14.75
C GLU A 156 -12.02 -17.44 13.64
N LEU A 157 -12.23 -16.94 12.41
CA LEU A 157 -12.65 -17.76 11.27
C LEU A 157 -11.50 -18.56 10.63
N GLY A 158 -10.26 -18.33 11.04
CA GLY A 158 -9.07 -18.91 10.44
C GLY A 158 -8.71 -18.32 9.07
N PRO A 159 -7.69 -18.86 8.40
CA PRO A 159 -7.22 -18.41 7.09
C PRO A 159 -8.34 -18.35 6.05
N PHE A 160 -8.22 -17.46 5.06
CA PHE A 160 -9.09 -17.52 3.89
C PHE A 160 -8.83 -18.80 3.09
N SER A 161 -9.89 -19.35 2.47
CA SER A 161 -9.71 -20.55 1.64
C SER A 161 -8.73 -20.29 0.47
N PRO A 162 -7.97 -21.32 0.03
CA PRO A 162 -7.04 -21.21 -1.09
C PRO A 162 -7.68 -20.61 -2.34
N GLN A 163 -8.92 -20.99 -2.66
CA GLN A 163 -9.67 -20.51 -3.82
C GLN A 163 -9.92 -18.98 -3.74
N LYS A 164 -10.26 -18.44 -2.55
CA LYS A 164 -10.42 -17.00 -2.35
C LYS A 164 -9.08 -16.27 -2.47
N ILE A 165 -8.00 -16.86 -1.93
CA ILE A 165 -6.65 -16.30 -2.03
C ILE A 165 -6.19 -16.29 -3.49
N LEU A 166 -6.31 -17.40 -4.22
CA LEU A 166 -5.94 -17.49 -5.64
C LEU A 166 -6.78 -16.53 -6.51
N LYS A 167 -8.07 -16.33 -6.17
CA LYS A 167 -8.91 -15.36 -6.86
C LYS A 167 -8.40 -13.92 -6.67
N VAL A 168 -8.03 -13.54 -5.46
CA VAL A 168 -7.41 -12.23 -5.19
C VAL A 168 -6.06 -12.14 -5.88
N ALA A 169 -5.23 -13.20 -5.78
CA ALA A 169 -3.94 -13.28 -6.43
C ALA A 169 -4.04 -13.02 -7.94
N ARG A 170 -4.96 -13.71 -8.62
CA ARG A 170 -5.21 -13.53 -10.06
C ARG A 170 -5.61 -12.09 -10.40
N ASP A 171 -6.60 -11.55 -9.70
CA ASP A 171 -7.12 -10.21 -9.99
C ASP A 171 -6.07 -9.12 -9.78
N VAL A 172 -5.29 -9.23 -8.70
CA VAL A 172 -4.21 -8.28 -8.40
C VAL A 172 -3.05 -8.45 -9.40
N ALA A 173 -2.63 -9.67 -9.72
CA ALA A 173 -1.60 -9.92 -10.72
C ALA A 173 -2.00 -9.37 -12.11
N SER A 174 -3.28 -9.51 -12.49
CA SER A 174 -3.81 -8.94 -13.74
C SER A 174 -3.72 -7.42 -13.77
N ALA A 175 -4.03 -6.76 -12.64
CA ALA A 175 -3.86 -5.30 -12.53
C ALA A 175 -2.38 -4.90 -12.57
N LEU A 176 -1.49 -5.64 -11.89
CA LEU A 176 -0.06 -5.37 -11.86
C LEU A 176 0.59 -5.57 -13.23
N GLN A 177 0.23 -6.63 -13.96
CA GLN A 177 0.72 -6.83 -15.33
C GLN A 177 0.38 -5.62 -16.20
N TYR A 178 -0.87 -5.16 -16.18
CA TYR A 178 -1.29 -3.98 -16.92
C TYR A 178 -0.54 -2.71 -16.49
N LEU A 179 -0.31 -2.51 -15.19
CA LEU A 179 0.44 -1.37 -14.68
C LEU A 179 1.91 -1.41 -15.12
N HIS A 180 2.57 -2.56 -14.95
CA HIS A 180 4.01 -2.69 -15.18
C HIS A 180 4.36 -2.72 -16.67
N GLU A 181 3.61 -3.51 -17.47
CA GLU A 181 3.94 -3.78 -18.87
C GLU A 181 3.31 -2.74 -19.81
N ASP A 182 2.00 -2.46 -19.67
CA ASP A 182 1.28 -1.56 -20.59
C ASP A 182 1.44 -0.09 -20.22
N LYS A 183 1.42 0.23 -18.92
CA LYS A 183 1.44 1.61 -18.43
C LYS A 183 2.79 2.08 -17.92
N ARG A 184 3.69 1.14 -17.63
CA ARG A 184 5.01 1.42 -17.03
C ARG A 184 4.88 2.25 -15.76
N ILE A 185 4.05 1.76 -14.85
CA ILE A 185 3.76 2.38 -13.57
C ILE A 185 3.99 1.33 -12.48
N LEU A 186 4.80 1.68 -11.49
CA LEU A 186 4.87 1.00 -10.21
C LEU A 186 3.73 1.51 -9.32
N HIS A 187 2.99 0.63 -8.68
CA HIS A 187 1.97 1.02 -7.71
C HIS A 187 2.59 1.73 -6.50
N GLY A 188 3.59 1.11 -5.90
CA GLY A 188 4.47 1.68 -4.87
C GLY A 188 3.90 1.70 -3.45
N ASP A 189 2.64 1.27 -3.22
CA ASP A 189 2.04 1.10 -1.89
C ASP A 189 1.02 -0.05 -1.90
N LEU A 190 1.47 -1.24 -2.33
CA LEU A 190 0.64 -2.43 -2.29
C LEU A 190 0.50 -2.94 -0.86
N LYS A 191 -0.76 -3.10 -0.43
CA LYS A 191 -1.17 -3.67 0.87
C LYS A 191 -2.64 -4.04 0.82
N SER A 192 -3.11 -4.85 1.74
CA SER A 192 -4.52 -5.26 1.83
C SER A 192 -5.51 -4.10 1.92
N ALA A 193 -5.14 -2.98 2.55
CA ALA A 193 -5.97 -1.78 2.63
C ALA A 193 -6.22 -1.12 1.27
N ASN A 194 -5.33 -1.33 0.28
CA ASN A 194 -5.41 -0.77 -1.07
C ASN A 194 -6.00 -1.76 -2.10
N ILE A 195 -6.58 -2.86 -1.64
CA ILE A 195 -7.34 -3.83 -2.44
C ILE A 195 -8.80 -3.79 -2.02
N LEU A 196 -9.69 -3.44 -2.94
CA LEU A 196 -11.13 -3.39 -2.70
C LEU A 196 -11.78 -4.67 -3.22
N ILE A 197 -12.55 -5.33 -2.36
CA ILE A 197 -13.29 -6.54 -2.70
C ILE A 197 -14.73 -6.17 -3.03
N ILE A 198 -15.25 -6.72 -4.13
CA ILE A 198 -16.61 -6.53 -4.62
C ILE A 198 -17.31 -7.88 -4.64
N GLY A 199 -18.48 -7.96 -4.04
CA GLY A 199 -19.21 -9.21 -3.79
C GLY A 199 -18.44 -10.12 -2.84
N ASP A 200 -18.82 -11.38 -2.74
CA ASP A 200 -18.04 -12.40 -2.01
C ASP A 200 -16.85 -12.83 -2.87
N PHE A 201 -15.78 -12.03 -2.86
CA PHE A 201 -14.54 -12.25 -3.66
C PHE A 201 -14.79 -12.41 -5.17
N LYS A 202 -15.89 -11.85 -5.69
CA LYS A 202 -16.18 -11.89 -7.12
C LYS A 202 -15.13 -11.13 -7.93
N THR A 203 -14.69 -9.99 -7.42
CA THR A 203 -13.66 -9.15 -8.06
C THR A 203 -12.86 -8.42 -7.01
N ALA A 204 -11.53 -8.45 -7.15
CA ALA A 204 -10.61 -7.59 -6.41
C ALA A 204 -10.13 -6.44 -7.32
N LYS A 205 -10.01 -5.23 -6.76
CA LYS A 205 -9.57 -4.05 -7.50
C LYS A 205 -8.52 -3.26 -6.71
N LEU A 206 -7.42 -2.91 -7.38
CA LEU A 206 -6.41 -2.01 -6.84
C LEU A 206 -6.92 -0.57 -6.77
N CYS A 207 -6.56 0.15 -5.71
CA CYS A 207 -6.84 1.57 -5.50
C CYS A 207 -5.64 2.27 -4.85
N ASP A 208 -5.70 3.59 -4.77
CA ASP A 208 -4.71 4.50 -4.16
C ASP A 208 -3.36 4.55 -4.90
N PHE A 209 -3.33 5.39 -5.95
CA PHE A 209 -2.15 5.62 -6.80
C PHE A 209 -1.37 6.89 -6.39
N GLY A 210 -1.55 7.39 -5.16
CA GLY A 210 -0.98 8.66 -4.70
C GLY A 210 0.54 8.70 -4.58
N VAL A 211 1.20 7.53 -4.55
CA VAL A 211 2.65 7.37 -4.44
C VAL A 211 3.25 6.54 -5.57
N SER A 212 2.49 6.29 -6.62
CA SER A 212 2.92 5.51 -7.78
C SER A 212 4.10 6.17 -8.50
N LEU A 213 4.98 5.37 -9.09
CA LEU A 213 6.16 5.85 -9.81
C LEU A 213 6.11 5.41 -11.28
N LYS A 214 6.71 6.22 -12.17
CA LYS A 214 6.89 5.81 -13.57
C LYS A 214 8.07 4.85 -13.69
N LEU A 215 7.93 3.86 -14.56
CA LEU A 215 8.97 2.89 -14.89
C LEU A 215 9.57 3.20 -16.27
N ASP A 216 10.84 2.92 -16.43
CA ASP A 216 11.52 2.93 -17.71
C ASP A 216 11.23 1.67 -18.56
N GLU A 217 11.91 1.51 -19.68
CA GLU A 217 11.75 0.35 -20.57
C GLU A 217 12.21 -0.97 -19.95
N LYS A 218 13.05 -0.90 -18.92
CA LYS A 218 13.53 -2.06 -18.18
C LYS A 218 12.70 -2.37 -16.93
N GLY A 219 11.65 -1.56 -16.67
CA GLY A 219 10.83 -1.70 -15.50
C GLY A 219 11.44 -1.13 -14.21
N VAL A 220 12.42 -0.24 -14.33
CA VAL A 220 13.07 0.46 -13.23
C VAL A 220 12.44 1.84 -13.04
N ALA A 221 12.29 2.30 -11.79
CA ALA A 221 11.69 3.58 -11.49
C ALA A 221 12.54 4.76 -12.01
N ILE A 222 11.90 5.69 -12.75
CA ILE A 222 12.55 6.84 -13.39
C ILE A 222 12.66 8.00 -12.40
N CYS A 223 13.27 7.83 -11.26
CA CYS A 223 13.33 8.92 -10.30
C CYS A 223 14.74 9.13 -9.78
N LYS A 224 15.28 10.36 -9.96
CA LYS A 224 16.62 10.72 -9.50
C LYS A 224 16.67 11.15 -8.03
N ASP A 225 15.58 11.69 -7.50
CA ASP A 225 15.55 12.27 -6.15
C ASP A 225 14.43 11.66 -5.28
N ASP A 226 13.82 10.64 -5.80
CA ASP A 226 12.64 10.12 -5.20
C ASP A 226 12.89 8.87 -4.39
N CYS A 227 12.65 8.92 -3.11
CA CYS A 227 12.62 7.76 -2.26
C CYS A 227 11.28 7.05 -2.43
N TYR A 228 11.22 5.82 -2.50
CA TYR A 228 10.01 5.03 -2.38
C TYR A 228 9.25 5.45 -1.11
N ILE A 229 7.95 5.66 -1.22
CA ILE A 229 7.06 6.02 -0.10
C ILE A 229 6.03 4.90 0.02
N GLY A 230 6.45 3.72 0.39
CA GLY A 230 5.55 2.62 0.69
C GLY A 230 5.21 2.56 2.18
N THR A 231 4.40 1.60 2.54
CA THR A 231 4.13 1.24 3.93
C THR A 231 5.17 0.21 4.38
N GLU A 232 5.94 0.54 5.42
CA GLU A 232 7.14 -0.20 5.83
C GLU A 232 6.94 -1.72 5.95
N CYS A 233 5.85 -2.17 6.58
CA CYS A 233 5.56 -3.60 6.76
C CYS A 233 5.44 -4.38 5.43
N TRP A 234 5.05 -3.74 4.33
CA TRP A 234 4.94 -4.36 3.00
C TRP A 234 6.10 -3.99 2.08
N SER A 235 7.05 -3.19 2.54
CA SER A 235 8.16 -2.72 1.72
C SER A 235 9.19 -3.82 1.48
N ALA A 236 9.65 -3.91 0.24
CA ALA A 236 10.73 -4.82 -0.15
C ALA A 236 12.08 -4.38 0.42
N PRO A 237 13.04 -5.29 0.60
CA PRO A 237 14.35 -4.97 1.21
C PRO A 237 15.08 -3.86 0.45
N GLU A 238 15.08 -3.88 -0.89
CA GLU A 238 15.71 -2.85 -1.71
C GLU A 238 15.07 -1.46 -1.48
N ALA A 239 13.77 -1.41 -1.20
CA ALA A 239 13.07 -0.16 -0.94
C ALA A 239 13.44 0.44 0.43
N LEU A 240 13.68 -0.39 1.43
CA LEU A 240 14.06 0.04 2.78
C LEU A 240 15.50 0.55 2.83
N VAL A 241 16.40 -0.05 2.06
CA VAL A 241 17.82 0.38 2.04
C VAL A 241 18.09 1.49 1.02
N GLY A 242 17.08 1.87 0.21
CA GLY A 242 17.20 2.92 -0.80
C GLY A 242 17.99 2.48 -2.05
N ASP A 243 17.92 1.20 -2.38
CA ASP A 243 18.49 0.63 -3.60
C ASP A 243 17.54 0.82 -4.81
N THR A 244 17.87 0.20 -5.92
CA THR A 244 17.14 0.32 -7.19
C THR A 244 15.71 -0.20 -7.06
N ILE A 245 14.73 0.68 -7.24
CA ILE A 245 13.30 0.37 -7.24
C ILE A 245 12.87 -0.08 -8.63
N SER A 246 12.17 -1.20 -8.73
CA SER A 246 11.63 -1.74 -9.98
C SER A 246 10.23 -2.33 -9.77
N TYR A 247 9.61 -2.80 -10.85
CA TYR A 247 8.33 -3.53 -10.74
C TYR A 247 8.40 -4.76 -9.80
N LYS A 248 9.59 -5.28 -9.54
CA LYS A 248 9.83 -6.38 -8.59
C LYS A 248 9.55 -5.99 -7.13
N THR A 249 9.62 -4.70 -6.83
CA THR A 249 9.27 -4.14 -5.51
C THR A 249 7.77 -4.32 -5.21
N ASP A 250 6.89 -4.09 -6.21
CA ASP A 250 5.46 -4.42 -6.08
C ASP A 250 5.23 -5.93 -5.92
N MET A 251 6.03 -6.78 -6.58
CA MET A 251 5.89 -8.24 -6.48
C MET A 251 6.20 -8.76 -5.08
N PHE A 252 7.14 -8.13 -4.36
CA PHE A 252 7.40 -8.47 -2.96
C PHE A 252 6.18 -8.19 -2.07
N ALA A 253 5.65 -6.97 -2.17
CA ALA A 253 4.44 -6.57 -1.44
C ALA A 253 3.22 -7.44 -1.79
N TYR A 254 3.09 -7.82 -3.06
CA TYR A 254 2.07 -8.76 -3.53
C TYR A 254 2.16 -10.11 -2.81
N GLY A 255 3.35 -10.68 -2.68
CA GLY A 255 3.55 -11.92 -1.91
C GLY A 255 3.13 -11.78 -0.45
N LEU A 256 3.46 -10.64 0.18
CA LEU A 256 3.07 -10.37 1.58
C LEU A 256 1.56 -10.25 1.76
N ILE A 257 0.82 -9.76 0.76
CA ILE A 257 -0.66 -9.73 0.82
C ILE A 257 -1.25 -11.15 0.85
N LEU A 258 -0.68 -12.09 0.09
CA LEU A 258 -1.15 -13.48 0.13
C LEU A 258 -0.86 -14.12 1.49
N TRP A 259 0.30 -13.84 2.08
CA TRP A 259 0.61 -14.24 3.44
C TRP A 259 -0.36 -13.64 4.46
N GLU A 260 -0.71 -12.35 4.32
CA GLU A 260 -1.65 -11.64 5.19
C GLU A 260 -3.05 -12.28 5.19
N MET A 261 -3.49 -12.86 4.06
CA MET A 261 -4.74 -13.61 3.98
C MET A 261 -4.69 -14.98 4.70
N ILE A 262 -3.49 -15.50 4.93
CA ILE A 262 -3.28 -16.75 5.69
C ILE A 262 -3.11 -16.43 7.18
N SER A 263 -2.27 -15.45 7.51
CA SER A 263 -1.89 -15.09 8.88
C SER A 263 -2.94 -14.27 9.61
N LEU A 264 -3.81 -13.59 8.87
CA LEU A 264 -4.82 -12.64 9.36
C LEU A 264 -4.23 -11.47 10.16
N SER A 265 -2.97 -11.13 9.92
CA SER A 265 -2.27 -10.02 10.57
C SER A 265 -1.34 -9.32 9.59
N PRO A 266 -1.05 -8.03 9.77
CA PRO A 266 -0.03 -7.36 9.00
C PRO A 266 1.36 -8.01 9.20
N PRO A 267 2.26 -7.95 8.20
CA PRO A 267 3.60 -8.55 8.31
C PRO A 267 4.38 -8.01 9.51
N HIS A 268 5.02 -8.92 10.28
CA HIS A 268 5.93 -8.64 11.38
C HIS A 268 5.33 -7.95 12.63
N VAL A 269 4.02 -7.69 12.67
CA VAL A 269 3.35 -7.05 13.82
C VAL A 269 3.45 -7.92 15.09
N ASP A 270 3.62 -9.24 14.94
CA ASP A 270 3.90 -10.17 16.03
C ASP A 270 5.14 -9.76 16.85
N LYS A 271 6.14 -9.11 16.24
CA LYS A 271 7.33 -8.62 16.92
C LYS A 271 7.05 -7.46 17.88
N LEU A 272 5.97 -6.73 17.66
CA LEU A 272 5.54 -5.61 18.52
C LEU A 272 4.61 -6.06 19.65
N SER A 273 4.00 -7.25 19.54
CA SER A 273 3.06 -7.75 20.54
C SER A 273 3.79 -8.11 21.84
N SER A 274 3.26 -7.65 22.96
CA SER A 274 3.64 -8.15 24.27
C SER A 274 3.02 -9.52 24.46
N GLU A 275 3.83 -10.56 24.61
CA GLU A 275 3.34 -11.68 25.43
C GLU A 275 2.99 -11.07 26.78
N SER A 276 1.75 -11.21 27.19
CA SER A 276 1.26 -10.75 28.48
C SER A 276 1.98 -11.55 29.59
N THR A 277 3.16 -11.10 29.96
CA THR A 277 3.74 -11.49 31.23
C THR A 277 2.99 -10.65 32.25
N ASP A 278 2.09 -11.28 33.03
CA ASP A 278 1.45 -10.70 34.21
C ASP A 278 2.46 -10.32 35.31
N GLU A 279 3.75 -10.29 35.01
CA GLU A 279 4.80 -9.87 35.90
C GLU A 279 4.84 -8.34 35.96
N VAL A 280 4.72 -7.82 37.17
CA VAL A 280 4.90 -6.39 37.47
C VAL A 280 6.38 -6.08 37.27
N VAL A 281 6.76 -5.72 36.05
CA VAL A 281 8.09 -5.21 35.74
C VAL A 281 8.16 -3.71 36.03
N ASP A 282 9.32 -3.24 36.51
CA ASP A 282 9.58 -1.82 36.69
C ASP A 282 9.60 -1.08 35.35
N GLU A 283 9.47 0.26 35.40
CA GLU A 283 9.35 1.11 34.22
C GLU A 283 10.60 1.07 33.32
N GLU A 284 11.79 0.89 33.90
CA GLU A 284 13.06 0.82 33.16
C GLU A 284 13.12 -0.49 32.36
N THR A 285 12.77 -1.62 32.95
CA THR A 285 12.66 -2.92 32.28
C THR A 285 11.62 -2.90 31.17
N ARG A 286 10.46 -2.23 31.41
CA ARG A 286 9.43 -2.08 30.38
C ARG A 286 9.91 -1.29 29.17
N LEU A 287 10.61 -0.17 29.39
CA LEU A 287 11.22 0.61 28.31
C LEU A 287 12.27 -0.17 27.53
N MET A 288 13.11 -0.95 28.21
CA MET A 288 14.07 -1.82 27.54
C MET A 288 13.40 -2.86 26.65
N LEU A 289 12.36 -3.52 27.13
CA LEU A 289 11.58 -4.50 26.35
C LEU A 289 10.88 -3.86 25.14
N GLU A 290 10.34 -2.65 25.29
CA GLU A 290 9.76 -1.90 24.18
C GLU A 290 10.82 -1.55 23.12
N MET A 291 12.00 -1.13 23.52
CA MET A 291 13.13 -0.86 22.61
C MET A 291 13.61 -2.12 21.90
N GLU A 292 13.71 -3.25 22.58
CA GLU A 292 14.11 -4.53 21.98
C GLU A 292 13.09 -5.03 20.97
N ARG A 293 11.79 -4.83 21.24
CA ARG A 293 10.71 -5.16 20.31
C ARG A 293 10.76 -4.30 19.07
N GLU A 294 10.90 -2.98 19.25
CA GLU A 294 11.04 -2.06 18.13
C GLU A 294 12.26 -2.39 17.26
N ASP A 295 13.42 -2.70 17.88
CA ASP A 295 14.62 -3.12 17.16
C ASP A 295 14.40 -4.45 16.42
N SER A 296 13.70 -5.40 17.04
CA SER A 296 13.35 -6.69 16.43
C SER A 296 12.39 -6.50 15.24
N PHE A 297 11.40 -5.62 15.38
CA PHE A 297 10.50 -5.26 14.30
C PHE A 297 11.25 -4.60 13.15
N GLN A 298 12.07 -3.60 13.42
CA GLN A 298 12.87 -2.91 12.40
C GLN A 298 13.80 -3.87 11.63
N LYS A 299 14.39 -4.84 12.32
CA LYS A 299 15.23 -5.89 11.68
C LYS A 299 14.42 -6.89 10.84
N ALA A 300 13.14 -7.07 11.15
CA ALA A 300 12.27 -7.97 10.41
C ALA A 300 11.72 -7.34 9.12
N LEU A 301 11.65 -6.00 9.04
CA LEU A 301 11.19 -5.30 7.85
C LEU A 301 12.00 -5.70 6.61
N GLY A 302 11.31 -5.88 5.48
CA GLY A 302 11.94 -6.32 4.23
C GLY A 302 12.33 -7.80 4.20
N THR A 303 12.01 -8.56 5.24
CA THR A 303 12.22 -10.01 5.25
C THR A 303 10.91 -10.74 4.97
N ARG A 304 11.01 -12.03 4.66
CA ARG A 304 9.84 -12.90 4.55
C ARG A 304 9.36 -13.27 5.95
N PRO A 305 8.09 -12.99 6.32
CA PRO A 305 7.55 -13.42 7.59
C PRO A 305 7.39 -14.94 7.64
N ALA A 306 7.48 -15.51 8.85
CA ALA A 306 7.19 -16.93 9.06
C ALA A 306 5.70 -17.21 8.80
N LEU A 307 5.39 -18.45 8.37
CA LEU A 307 4.01 -18.88 8.30
C LEU A 307 3.43 -18.96 9.72
N PRO A 308 2.13 -18.66 9.88
CA PRO A 308 1.46 -18.82 11.17
C PRO A 308 1.42 -20.31 11.58
N ASP A 309 1.33 -20.54 12.89
CA ASP A 309 1.19 -21.91 13.44
C ASP A 309 -0.24 -22.42 13.27
N VAL A 310 -0.61 -22.68 12.01
CA VAL A 310 -1.90 -23.23 11.59
C VAL A 310 -1.67 -24.40 10.66
N ILE A 311 -2.58 -25.39 10.72
CA ILE A 311 -2.52 -26.52 9.77
C ILE A 311 -3.04 -26.05 8.43
N LEU A 312 -2.15 -26.02 7.43
CA LEU A 312 -2.48 -25.72 6.04
C LEU A 312 -2.52 -27.05 5.25
N GLU A 313 -3.65 -27.31 4.64
CA GLU A 313 -3.85 -28.47 3.78
C GLU A 313 -3.11 -28.31 2.44
N ASP A 314 -2.93 -29.40 1.68
CA ASP A 314 -2.20 -29.40 0.41
C ASP A 314 -2.76 -28.41 -0.63
N GLU A 315 -4.04 -28.05 -0.51
CA GLU A 315 -4.69 -27.05 -1.35
C GLU A 315 -4.05 -25.64 -1.23
N TYR A 316 -3.33 -25.34 -0.13
CA TYR A 316 -2.59 -24.10 0.02
C TYR A 316 -1.24 -24.08 -0.70
N LEU A 317 -0.72 -25.23 -1.16
CA LEU A 317 0.60 -25.32 -1.81
C LEU A 317 0.78 -24.30 -2.94
N PRO A 318 -0.16 -24.11 -3.88
CA PRO A 318 0.01 -23.12 -4.94
C PRO A 318 0.12 -21.67 -4.39
N VAL A 319 -0.62 -21.34 -3.35
CA VAL A 319 -0.55 -20.02 -2.70
C VAL A 319 0.81 -19.83 -2.04
N LEU A 320 1.29 -20.85 -1.34
CA LEU A 320 2.60 -20.82 -0.67
C LEU A 320 3.74 -20.71 -1.68
N GLU A 321 3.69 -21.41 -2.79
CA GLU A 321 4.68 -21.32 -3.87
C GLU A 321 4.75 -19.89 -4.43
N ILE A 322 3.61 -19.25 -4.70
CA ILE A 322 3.55 -17.87 -5.15
C ILE A 322 4.12 -16.94 -4.07
N PHE A 323 3.74 -17.11 -2.80
CA PHE A 323 4.26 -16.33 -1.69
C PHE A 323 5.78 -16.43 -1.61
N TYR A 324 6.33 -17.63 -1.60
CA TYR A 324 7.78 -17.86 -1.50
C TYR A 324 8.54 -17.29 -2.69
N ALA A 325 8.02 -17.42 -3.89
CA ALA A 325 8.64 -16.89 -5.10
C ALA A 325 8.63 -15.34 -5.10
N CYS A 326 7.53 -14.71 -4.70
CA CYS A 326 7.39 -13.26 -4.73
C CYS A 326 8.19 -12.59 -3.61
N THR A 327 8.39 -13.24 -2.47
CA THR A 327 9.11 -12.69 -1.32
C THR A 327 10.59 -13.11 -1.25
N ASP A 328 11.21 -13.46 -2.40
CA ASP A 328 12.67 -13.67 -2.46
C ASP A 328 13.38 -12.34 -2.14
N SER A 329 14.46 -12.44 -1.35
CA SER A 329 15.28 -11.27 -1.00
C SER A 329 15.97 -10.65 -2.21
N ASP A 330 16.29 -11.46 -3.22
CA ASP A 330 16.85 -11.05 -4.51
C ASP A 330 15.72 -10.65 -5.47
N PRO A 331 15.58 -9.36 -5.83
CA PRO A 331 14.52 -8.91 -6.73
C PRO A 331 14.50 -9.64 -8.08
N GLU A 332 15.68 -10.01 -8.61
CA GLU A 332 15.78 -10.67 -9.92
C GLU A 332 15.14 -12.07 -9.95
N LYS A 333 15.06 -12.74 -8.80
CA LYS A 333 14.43 -14.05 -8.66
C LYS A 333 12.91 -13.99 -8.54
N ARG A 334 12.36 -12.84 -8.19
CA ARG A 334 10.91 -12.70 -8.07
C ARG A 334 10.28 -12.79 -9.46
N PRO A 335 9.14 -13.49 -9.60
CA PRO A 335 8.42 -13.54 -10.87
C PRO A 335 7.82 -12.20 -11.23
N SER A 336 7.53 -11.99 -12.53
CA SER A 336 6.66 -10.91 -12.98
C SER A 336 5.18 -11.26 -12.75
N ALA A 337 4.32 -10.25 -12.78
CA ALA A 337 2.87 -10.48 -12.67
C ALA A 337 2.32 -11.37 -13.79
N GLY A 338 2.86 -11.23 -15.02
CA GLY A 338 2.49 -12.10 -16.14
C GLY A 338 2.90 -13.55 -15.93
N GLN A 339 4.06 -13.82 -15.30
CA GLN A 339 4.47 -15.18 -14.94
C GLN A 339 3.56 -15.78 -13.88
N ILE A 340 3.13 -15.01 -12.87
CA ILE A 340 2.16 -15.47 -11.88
C ILE A 340 0.82 -15.82 -12.52
N LEU A 341 0.31 -14.98 -13.42
CA LEU A 341 -0.94 -15.24 -14.13
C LEU A 341 -0.87 -16.56 -14.90
N HIS A 342 0.23 -16.80 -15.61
CA HIS A 342 0.44 -18.04 -16.34
C HIS A 342 0.40 -19.28 -15.41
N VAL A 343 1.02 -19.20 -14.24
CA VAL A 343 0.97 -20.29 -13.24
C VAL A 343 -0.47 -20.53 -12.78
N ILE A 344 -1.21 -19.47 -12.42
CA ILE A 344 -2.60 -19.59 -11.96
C ILE A 344 -3.50 -20.16 -13.07
N ASP A 345 -3.32 -19.73 -14.32
CA ASP A 345 -4.09 -20.26 -15.47
C ASP A 345 -3.82 -21.75 -15.67
N CYS A 346 -2.57 -22.21 -15.55
CA CYS A 346 -2.23 -23.62 -15.64
C CYS A 346 -2.88 -24.46 -14.52
N LEU A 347 -3.01 -23.93 -13.30
CA LEU A 347 -3.67 -24.61 -12.18
C LEU A 347 -5.18 -24.78 -12.45
N GLU A 348 -5.85 -23.74 -12.94
CA GLU A 348 -7.28 -23.81 -13.30
C GLU A 348 -7.54 -24.82 -14.41
N ASP A 349 -6.67 -24.92 -15.42
CA ASP A 349 -6.78 -25.93 -16.51
C ASP A 349 -6.63 -27.37 -16.01
N LEU A 350 -5.77 -27.61 -15.02
CA LEU A 350 -5.60 -28.93 -14.40
C LEU A 350 -6.86 -29.34 -13.61
N GLU A 351 -7.44 -28.45 -12.81
CA GLU A 351 -8.68 -28.72 -12.06
C GLU A 351 -9.88 -29.05 -12.98
N ILE A 352 -9.97 -28.39 -14.14
CA ILE A 352 -11.03 -28.65 -15.14
C ILE A 352 -10.86 -30.02 -15.75
N ASN A 353 -9.63 -30.44 -16.08
CA ASN A 353 -9.35 -31.71 -16.69
C ASN A 353 -9.59 -32.87 -15.72
N ASP A 354 -9.20 -32.75 -14.45
CA ASP A 354 -9.46 -33.79 -13.44
C ASP A 354 -10.96 -33.94 -13.16
N SER A 355 -11.71 -32.82 -13.10
CA SER A 355 -13.17 -32.86 -12.92
C SER A 355 -13.93 -33.44 -14.11
N SER A 356 -13.38 -33.36 -15.33
CA SER A 356 -13.95 -33.99 -16.54
C SER A 356 -13.65 -35.46 -16.64
N SER A 357 -12.44 -35.92 -16.24
CA SER A 357 -12.05 -37.30 -16.24
C SER A 357 -12.81 -38.19 -15.24
N MET A 358 -13.25 -37.58 -14.11
CA MET A 358 -14.07 -38.28 -13.10
C MET A 358 -15.54 -38.50 -13.56
N LYS A 359 -16.03 -37.70 -14.52
CA LYS A 359 -17.40 -37.85 -15.05
C LYS A 359 -17.52 -38.95 -16.08
N ASP A 360 -16.43 -39.30 -16.80
CA ASP A 360 -16.43 -40.35 -17.82
C ASP A 360 -16.20 -41.76 -17.24
N CYS A 361 -15.86 -41.92 -15.98
CA CYS A 361 -15.68 -43.21 -15.31
C CYS A 361 -16.92 -43.68 -14.52
N GLY A 362 -18.08 -42.99 -14.64
CA GLY A 362 -19.28 -43.24 -13.87
C GLY A 362 -20.50 -43.74 -14.69
N GLU A 363 -20.34 -44.24 -15.93
CA GLU A 363 -21.39 -44.94 -16.70
C GLU A 363 -21.15 -46.42 -16.79
#